data_3a53ec8b56c07c91d9d58e49b9d56913
#
_entry.id   3a53ec8b56c07c91d9d58e49b9d56913
#
_cell.length_a   1.000
_cell.length_b   1.000
_cell.length_c   1.000
_cell.angle_alpha   90.00
_cell.angle_beta   90.00
_cell.angle_gamma   90.00
#
_symmetry.space_group_name_H-M   'P 1'
#
loop_
_entity.id
_entity.type
_entity.pdbx_description
1 polymer ?
#
loop_
_entity_poly.entity_id
_entity_poly.type
_entity_poly.pdbx_seq_one_letter_code
_entity_poly.pdbx_strand_id
1 'polypeptide(L)'
;MLRDPDTTVTWMRRVAFVAVLLACAVVVLGAYVRLTTAGLGCPDWPGCYGHIAPDSTAADVGKAWREMVHRYCAGSLVILTLILAVLAFSRKRARAPGGANVPLTLAVVATILIQALLGMLTVTWQVAPQIVTLHLLFGMATLGLLWWLWLTLDARIPRTTGPSLGRSPPVGWAHSNTISRRLALVGLLALAVQIALGGWTSTNYAATACPDFPTCQASWWPHMDFGNAFVLWHAPTMNYEGGVLGNAARVAIHFTHRLGALVATAALSLAAIWILRDRTLIRAWTAASAVLVALGLQLAIGITMVMKGFPLWLATAHNGGAALLLLATLALNHRLIAAGMRS
;
A
#
# COMPACT_ATOMS: atom_id res chain seq x y z
N MET A 1 -32.96 -0.69 -20.37
CA MET A 1 -32.12 -1.83 -20.80
C MET A 1 -31.32 -2.28 -19.58
N LEU A 2 -31.80 -3.27 -18.81
CA LEU A 2 -31.07 -3.89 -17.69
C LEU A 2 -30.04 -4.82 -18.32
N ARG A 3 -28.74 -4.44 -18.26
CA ARG A 3 -27.65 -5.29 -18.71
C ARG A 3 -27.66 -6.61 -17.92
N ASP A 4 -27.41 -7.71 -18.64
CA ASP A 4 -27.22 -9.04 -18.08
C ASP A 4 -26.36 -8.95 -16.80
N PRO A 5 -26.78 -9.55 -15.66
CA PRO A 5 -26.03 -9.55 -14.40
C PRO A 5 -24.58 -9.99 -14.55
N ASP A 6 -24.28 -10.92 -15.45
CA ASP A 6 -22.93 -11.43 -15.69
C ASP A 6 -22.05 -10.40 -16.42
N THR A 7 -22.61 -9.62 -17.32
CA THR A 7 -21.88 -8.53 -17.99
C THR A 7 -21.49 -7.44 -17.02
N THR A 8 -22.33 -7.12 -16.04
CA THR A 8 -22.01 -6.10 -15.02
C THR A 8 -20.88 -6.53 -14.10
N VAL A 9 -20.81 -7.80 -13.67
CA VAL A 9 -19.67 -8.31 -12.87
C VAL A 9 -18.37 -8.23 -13.65
N THR A 10 -18.44 -8.60 -14.94
CA THR A 10 -17.27 -8.53 -15.82
C THR A 10 -16.75 -7.11 -15.96
N TRP A 11 -17.65 -6.12 -16.12
CA TRP A 11 -17.26 -4.70 -16.15
C TRP A 11 -16.70 -4.21 -14.81
N MET A 12 -17.35 -4.52 -13.68
CA MET A 12 -16.82 -4.19 -12.36
C MET A 12 -15.41 -4.75 -12.15
N ARG A 13 -15.18 -6.00 -12.55
CA ARG A 13 -13.86 -6.62 -12.45
C ARG A 13 -12.82 -5.91 -13.32
N ARG A 14 -13.16 -5.55 -14.57
CA ARG A 14 -12.25 -4.80 -15.47
C ARG A 14 -11.91 -3.43 -14.89
N VAL A 15 -12.92 -2.68 -14.46
CA VAL A 15 -12.73 -1.35 -13.85
C VAL A 15 -11.90 -1.46 -12.56
N ALA A 16 -12.18 -2.45 -11.70
CA ALA A 16 -11.41 -2.67 -10.49
C ALA A 16 -9.94 -3.01 -10.79
N PHE A 17 -9.66 -3.82 -11.83
CA PHE A 17 -8.30 -4.13 -12.25
C PHE A 17 -7.54 -2.90 -12.74
N VAL A 18 -8.17 -2.09 -13.61
CA VAL A 18 -7.59 -0.82 -14.07
C VAL A 18 -7.34 0.13 -12.90
N ALA A 19 -8.28 0.21 -11.95
CA ALA A 19 -8.11 1.01 -10.73
C ALA A 19 -6.94 0.52 -9.85
N VAL A 20 -6.71 -0.79 -9.73
CA VAL A 20 -5.54 -1.36 -9.03
C VAL A 20 -4.24 -0.95 -9.72
N LEU A 21 -4.15 -1.09 -11.06
CA LEU A 21 -2.95 -0.69 -11.80
C LEU A 21 -2.67 0.79 -11.67
N LEU A 22 -3.70 1.63 -11.78
CA LEU A 22 -3.57 3.07 -11.59
C LEU A 22 -3.19 3.43 -10.15
N ALA A 23 -3.77 2.75 -9.14
CA ALA A 23 -3.40 2.96 -7.73
C ALA A 23 -1.94 2.57 -7.46
N CYS A 24 -1.42 1.48 -8.05
CA CYS A 24 0.01 1.15 -7.99
C CYS A 24 0.86 2.29 -8.60
N ALA A 25 0.48 2.80 -9.76
CA ALA A 25 1.18 3.91 -10.39
C ALA A 25 1.15 5.18 -9.52
N VAL A 26 -0.01 5.52 -8.94
CA VAL A 26 -0.17 6.68 -8.03
C VAL A 26 0.70 6.54 -6.78
N VAL A 27 0.79 5.36 -6.17
CA VAL A 27 1.67 5.11 -5.02
C VAL A 27 3.14 5.34 -5.38
N VAL A 28 3.60 4.83 -6.53
CA VAL A 28 4.99 5.01 -6.99
C VAL A 28 5.27 6.47 -7.36
N LEU A 29 4.33 7.13 -8.07
CA LEU A 29 4.44 8.56 -8.40
C LEU A 29 4.46 9.43 -7.15
N GLY A 30 3.62 9.15 -6.14
CA GLY A 30 3.61 9.87 -4.87
C GLY A 30 4.94 9.76 -4.13
N ALA A 31 5.55 8.56 -4.12
CA ALA A 31 6.89 8.37 -3.59
C ALA A 31 7.94 9.19 -4.37
N TYR A 32 7.85 9.20 -5.70
CA TYR A 32 8.76 9.98 -6.55
C TYR A 32 8.61 11.49 -6.31
N VAL A 33 7.38 12.02 -6.24
CA VAL A 33 7.10 13.43 -5.88
C VAL A 33 7.73 13.78 -4.53
N ARG A 34 7.53 12.91 -3.51
CA ARG A 34 8.11 13.11 -2.17
C ARG A 34 9.64 13.11 -2.19
N LEU A 35 10.26 12.15 -2.88
CA LEU A 35 11.72 11.98 -2.91
C LEU A 35 12.44 13.04 -3.74
N THR A 36 11.73 13.68 -4.67
CA THR A 36 12.26 14.79 -5.49
C THR A 36 11.94 16.17 -4.91
N THR A 37 11.49 16.25 -3.65
CA THR A 37 11.06 17.49 -2.99
C THR A 37 10.09 18.31 -3.84
N ALA A 38 9.19 17.61 -4.54
CA ALA A 38 8.20 18.23 -5.43
C ALA A 38 6.81 18.37 -4.78
N GLY A 39 6.67 17.96 -3.50
CA GLY A 39 5.37 17.99 -2.81
C GLY A 39 4.86 19.38 -2.42
N LEU A 40 5.67 20.42 -2.63
CA LEU A 40 5.30 21.82 -2.51
C LEU A 40 5.58 22.57 -3.81
N GLY A 41 5.55 21.88 -4.97
CA GLY A 41 5.71 22.49 -6.29
C GLY A 41 4.54 23.39 -6.70
N CYS A 42 3.36 23.14 -6.14
CA CYS A 42 2.14 23.92 -6.31
C CYS A 42 1.68 24.45 -4.94
N PRO A 43 1.57 25.78 -4.74
CA PRO A 43 1.21 26.36 -3.44
C PRO A 43 -0.29 26.23 -3.11
N ASP A 44 -1.13 25.95 -4.09
CA ASP A 44 -2.58 25.89 -4.03
C ASP A 44 -3.11 24.48 -4.34
N TRP A 45 -4.39 24.26 -4.06
CA TRP A 45 -5.10 23.02 -4.33
C TRP A 45 -6.57 23.34 -4.70
N PRO A 46 -7.17 22.68 -5.70
CA PRO A 46 -6.68 21.53 -6.48
C PRO A 46 -5.78 21.90 -7.67
N GLY A 47 -5.68 23.17 -8.04
CA GLY A 47 -4.86 23.68 -9.13
C GLY A 47 -3.38 23.87 -8.77
N CYS A 48 -2.70 24.68 -9.57
CA CYS A 48 -1.31 25.06 -9.43
C CYS A 48 -1.13 26.52 -9.90
N TYR A 49 -0.80 27.42 -9.00
CA TYR A 49 -0.71 28.88 -9.25
C TYR A 49 -2.00 29.45 -9.86
N GLY A 50 -3.17 28.98 -9.40
CA GLY A 50 -4.49 29.40 -9.89
C GLY A 50 -4.91 28.78 -11.23
N HIS A 51 -4.08 27.93 -11.85
CA HIS A 51 -4.34 27.27 -13.13
C HIS A 51 -4.57 25.76 -12.97
N ILE A 52 -5.19 25.16 -14.00
CA ILE A 52 -5.37 23.69 -14.04
C ILE A 52 -4.02 23.01 -14.33
N ALA A 53 -3.16 23.62 -15.12
CA ALA A 53 -1.83 23.10 -15.47
C ALA A 53 -0.75 24.12 -15.06
N PRO A 54 0.42 23.68 -14.60
CA PRO A 54 1.55 24.56 -14.32
C PRO A 54 2.00 25.28 -15.59
N ASP A 55 2.32 26.55 -15.44
CA ASP A 55 2.87 27.39 -16.49
C ASP A 55 4.23 28.01 -16.09
N SER A 56 4.70 28.99 -16.84
CA SER A 56 5.96 29.68 -16.60
C SER A 56 5.99 30.54 -15.33
N THR A 57 4.84 30.74 -14.66
CA THR A 57 4.75 31.48 -13.38
C THR A 57 5.16 30.63 -12.17
N ALA A 58 5.24 29.30 -12.33
CA ALA A 58 5.68 28.41 -11.29
C ALA A 58 7.15 28.64 -10.94
N ALA A 59 7.48 28.72 -9.65
CA ALA A 59 8.85 28.91 -9.16
C ALA A 59 9.81 27.80 -9.62
N ASP A 60 9.31 26.56 -9.73
CA ASP A 60 9.99 25.40 -10.33
C ASP A 60 8.96 24.61 -11.15
N VAL A 61 8.92 24.86 -12.45
CA VAL A 61 8.00 24.21 -13.39
C VAL A 61 8.13 22.69 -13.37
N GLY A 62 9.35 22.17 -13.20
CA GLY A 62 9.60 20.74 -13.14
C GLY A 62 9.02 20.08 -11.88
N LYS A 63 9.12 20.74 -10.71
CA LYS A 63 8.47 20.27 -9.48
C LYS A 63 6.95 20.35 -9.59
N ALA A 64 6.42 21.48 -10.08
CA ALA A 64 4.99 21.69 -10.27
C ALA A 64 4.38 20.61 -11.18
N TRP A 65 5.00 20.27 -12.31
CA TRP A 65 4.52 19.23 -13.20
C TRP A 65 4.55 17.83 -12.56
N ARG A 66 5.59 17.49 -11.80
CA ARG A 66 5.63 16.17 -11.08
C ARG A 66 4.47 16.04 -10.10
N GLU A 67 4.17 17.09 -9.36
CA GLU A 67 3.05 17.12 -8.43
C GLU A 67 1.71 17.05 -9.17
N MET A 68 1.51 17.85 -10.23
CA MET A 68 0.25 17.86 -10.97
C MET A 68 -0.04 16.54 -11.70
N VAL A 69 0.95 15.88 -12.27
CA VAL A 69 0.78 14.54 -12.86
C VAL A 69 0.28 13.55 -11.80
N HIS A 70 0.84 13.59 -10.57
CA HIS A 70 0.34 12.76 -9.46
C HIS A 70 -1.12 13.11 -9.14
N ARG A 71 -1.48 14.39 -9.04
CA ARG A 71 -2.86 14.85 -8.78
C ARG A 71 -3.84 14.40 -9.87
N TYR A 72 -3.46 14.47 -11.16
CA TYR A 72 -4.30 13.99 -12.27
C TYR A 72 -4.54 12.49 -12.23
N CYS A 73 -3.49 11.71 -11.96
CA CYS A 73 -3.62 10.27 -11.81
C CYS A 73 -4.51 9.91 -10.59
N ALA A 74 -4.36 10.62 -9.48
CA ALA A 74 -5.20 10.44 -8.29
C ALA A 74 -6.66 10.82 -8.56
N GLY A 75 -6.91 11.94 -9.27
CA GLY A 75 -8.25 12.35 -9.70
C GLY A 75 -8.92 11.32 -10.62
N SER A 76 -8.16 10.75 -11.56
CA SER A 76 -8.65 9.65 -12.42
C SER A 76 -9.02 8.41 -11.60
N LEU A 77 -8.26 8.10 -10.54
CA LEU A 77 -8.58 7.01 -9.63
C LEU A 77 -9.88 7.27 -8.84
N VAL A 78 -10.15 8.52 -8.43
CA VAL A 78 -11.43 8.91 -7.83
C VAL A 78 -12.59 8.61 -8.78
N ILE A 79 -12.48 8.98 -10.06
CA ILE A 79 -13.51 8.72 -11.07
C ILE A 79 -13.77 7.22 -11.21
N LEU A 80 -12.72 6.39 -11.30
CA LEU A 80 -12.86 4.93 -11.40
C LEU A 80 -13.54 4.34 -10.17
N THR A 81 -13.25 4.83 -8.97
CA THR A 81 -13.89 4.35 -7.74
C THR A 81 -15.37 4.74 -7.65
N LEU A 82 -15.75 5.93 -8.15
CA LEU A 82 -17.14 6.34 -8.25
C LEU A 82 -17.90 5.50 -9.27
N ILE A 83 -17.29 5.16 -10.41
CA ILE A 83 -17.87 4.22 -11.39
C ILE A 83 -18.13 2.86 -10.73
N LEU A 84 -17.17 2.33 -9.95
CA LEU A 84 -17.36 1.09 -9.20
C LEU A 84 -18.51 1.17 -8.21
N ALA A 85 -18.68 2.30 -7.52
CA ALA A 85 -19.79 2.52 -6.61
C ALA A 85 -21.13 2.51 -7.33
N VAL A 86 -21.25 3.23 -8.45
CA VAL A 86 -22.48 3.25 -9.29
C VAL A 86 -22.84 1.84 -9.76
N LEU A 87 -21.86 1.06 -10.26
CA LEU A 87 -22.07 -0.31 -10.70
C LEU A 87 -22.51 -1.23 -9.54
N ALA A 88 -21.92 -1.07 -8.35
CA ALA A 88 -22.28 -1.86 -7.17
C ALA A 88 -23.71 -1.55 -6.69
N PHE A 89 -24.11 -0.27 -6.66
CA PHE A 89 -25.48 0.14 -6.30
C PHE A 89 -26.51 -0.32 -7.34
N SER A 90 -26.20 -0.25 -8.62
CA SER A 90 -27.07 -0.74 -9.70
C SER A 90 -27.36 -2.23 -9.53
N ARG A 91 -26.34 -3.04 -9.20
CA ARG A 91 -26.51 -4.48 -8.91
C ARG A 91 -27.34 -4.73 -7.65
N LYS A 92 -27.15 -3.95 -6.58
CA LYS A 92 -27.96 -4.06 -5.36
C LYS A 92 -29.44 -3.78 -5.66
N ARG A 93 -29.74 -2.74 -6.44
CA ARG A 93 -31.09 -2.41 -6.87
C ARG A 93 -31.75 -3.53 -7.70
N ALA A 94 -30.98 -4.12 -8.62
CA ALA A 94 -31.44 -5.23 -9.46
C ALA A 94 -31.58 -6.56 -8.72
N ARG A 95 -31.28 -6.63 -7.41
CA ARG A 95 -31.22 -7.88 -6.60
C ARG A 95 -30.44 -8.99 -7.28
N ALA A 96 -29.37 -8.63 -8.01
CA ALA A 96 -28.60 -9.56 -8.81
C ALA A 96 -27.94 -10.66 -7.97
N PRO A 97 -27.92 -11.92 -8.44
CA PRO A 97 -27.28 -13.02 -7.73
C PRO A 97 -25.81 -12.72 -7.41
N GLY A 98 -25.31 -13.25 -6.29
CA GLY A 98 -23.90 -13.09 -5.89
C GLY A 98 -23.59 -11.78 -5.15
N GLY A 99 -24.58 -10.95 -4.83
CA GLY A 99 -24.41 -9.71 -4.06
C GLY A 99 -23.62 -8.61 -4.81
N ALA A 100 -23.68 -7.41 -4.29
CA ALA A 100 -23.14 -6.22 -4.97
C ALA A 100 -21.78 -5.73 -4.40
N ASN A 101 -21.20 -6.38 -3.38
CA ASN A 101 -20.01 -5.90 -2.65
C ASN A 101 -20.09 -4.41 -2.22
N VAL A 102 -21.30 -3.91 -2.00
CA VAL A 102 -21.54 -2.49 -1.68
C VAL A 102 -20.73 -2.03 -0.47
N PRO A 103 -20.66 -2.76 0.66
CA PRO A 103 -19.89 -2.30 1.81
C PRO A 103 -18.40 -2.12 1.49
N LEU A 104 -17.81 -3.08 0.76
CA LEU A 104 -16.40 -2.99 0.37
C LEU A 104 -16.16 -1.84 -0.62
N THR A 105 -17.06 -1.64 -1.57
CA THR A 105 -16.97 -0.52 -2.52
C THR A 105 -17.12 0.82 -1.82
N LEU A 106 -18.01 0.93 -0.82
CA LEU A 106 -18.14 2.13 0.01
C LEU A 106 -16.88 2.39 0.86
N ALA A 107 -16.25 1.34 1.38
CA ALA A 107 -14.97 1.47 2.08
C ALA A 107 -13.88 2.03 1.14
N VAL A 108 -13.81 1.58 -0.12
CA VAL A 108 -12.91 2.16 -1.13
C VAL A 108 -13.21 3.64 -1.35
N VAL A 109 -14.48 4.01 -1.53
CA VAL A 109 -14.87 5.43 -1.71
C VAL A 109 -14.51 6.26 -0.49
N ALA A 110 -14.77 5.77 0.71
CA ALA A 110 -14.43 6.48 1.95
C ALA A 110 -12.92 6.70 2.08
N THR A 111 -12.12 5.67 1.81
CA THR A 111 -10.64 5.79 1.90
C THR A 111 -10.10 6.76 0.86
N ILE A 112 -10.63 6.79 -0.37
CA ILE A 112 -10.13 7.69 -1.41
C ILE A 112 -10.54 9.15 -1.15
N LEU A 113 -11.69 9.41 -0.52
CA LEU A 113 -12.09 10.76 -0.10
C LEU A 113 -11.18 11.26 1.04
N ILE A 114 -10.89 10.41 2.04
CA ILE A 114 -9.91 10.71 3.08
C ILE A 114 -8.54 10.97 2.44
N GLN A 115 -8.15 10.18 1.44
CA GLN A 115 -6.89 10.33 0.72
C GLN A 115 -6.79 11.67 -0.01
N ALA A 116 -7.86 12.12 -0.65
CA ALA A 116 -7.92 13.44 -1.30
C ALA A 116 -7.77 14.58 -0.28
N LEU A 117 -8.46 14.48 0.87
CA LEU A 117 -8.33 15.44 1.97
C LEU A 117 -6.88 15.47 2.52
N LEU A 118 -6.30 14.29 2.79
CA LEU A 118 -4.91 14.20 3.25
C LEU A 118 -3.94 14.77 2.19
N GLY A 119 -4.21 14.54 0.89
CA GLY A 119 -3.43 15.12 -0.20
C GLY A 119 -3.46 16.66 -0.20
N MET A 120 -4.62 17.27 0.03
CA MET A 120 -4.73 18.72 0.24
C MET A 120 -3.92 19.16 1.48
N LEU A 121 -4.05 18.43 2.58
CA LEU A 121 -3.34 18.76 3.83
C LEU A 121 -1.83 18.59 3.72
N THR A 122 -1.29 17.75 2.83
CA THR A 122 0.16 17.68 2.59
C THR A 122 0.73 18.99 2.08
N VAL A 123 -0.03 19.74 1.29
CA VAL A 123 0.36 21.06 0.79
C VAL A 123 0.12 22.13 1.86
N THR A 124 -1.10 22.25 2.37
CA THR A 124 -1.49 23.30 3.31
C THR A 124 -0.78 23.23 4.67
N TRP A 125 -0.35 22.04 5.10
CA TRP A 125 0.47 21.82 6.30
C TRP A 125 1.94 21.57 5.96
N GLN A 126 2.38 22.06 4.80
CA GLN A 126 3.77 22.13 4.39
C GLN A 126 4.55 20.82 4.65
N VAL A 127 4.03 19.74 4.13
CA VAL A 127 4.55 18.36 4.22
C VAL A 127 4.79 17.86 5.64
N ALA A 128 3.93 18.25 6.60
CA ALA A 128 4.00 17.80 7.98
C ALA A 128 4.09 16.27 8.05
N PRO A 129 5.06 15.68 8.80
CA PRO A 129 5.38 14.25 8.79
C PRO A 129 4.18 13.35 9.06
N GLN A 130 3.32 13.71 10.03
CA GLN A 130 2.12 12.94 10.35
C GLN A 130 1.13 12.90 9.20
N ILE A 131 0.92 14.03 8.51
CA ILE A 131 -0.03 14.11 7.38
C ILE A 131 0.48 13.29 6.20
N VAL A 132 1.76 13.44 5.84
CA VAL A 132 2.35 12.69 4.71
C VAL A 132 2.40 11.19 5.01
N THR A 133 2.68 10.80 6.27
CA THR A 133 2.63 9.37 6.67
C THR A 133 1.22 8.81 6.61
N LEU A 134 0.21 9.55 7.11
CA LEU A 134 -1.20 9.13 6.98
C LEU A 134 -1.62 9.06 5.52
N HIS A 135 -1.22 10.02 4.68
CA HIS A 135 -1.50 9.99 3.25
C HIS A 135 -0.93 8.73 2.59
N LEU A 136 0.30 8.33 2.91
CA LEU A 136 0.87 7.05 2.44
C LEU A 136 0.04 5.85 2.92
N LEU A 137 -0.32 5.78 4.21
CA LEU A 137 -1.05 4.65 4.78
C LEU A 137 -2.45 4.50 4.19
N PHE A 138 -3.19 5.59 4.03
CA PHE A 138 -4.50 5.57 3.37
C PHE A 138 -4.38 5.27 1.87
N GLY A 139 -3.29 5.69 1.20
CA GLY A 139 -2.99 5.29 -0.17
C GLY A 139 -2.77 3.78 -0.31
N MET A 140 -1.97 3.19 0.58
CA MET A 140 -1.77 1.74 0.65
C MET A 140 -3.06 0.99 1.02
N ALA A 141 -3.90 1.54 1.91
CA ALA A 141 -5.20 0.98 2.25
C ALA A 141 -6.16 1.01 1.06
N THR A 142 -6.22 2.11 0.32
CA THR A 142 -7.03 2.24 -0.91
C THR A 142 -6.61 1.20 -1.95
N LEU A 143 -5.30 1.06 -2.20
CA LEU A 143 -4.75 0.04 -3.08
C LEU A 143 -5.14 -1.38 -2.60
N GLY A 144 -4.97 -1.65 -1.30
CA GLY A 144 -5.31 -2.94 -0.71
C GLY A 144 -6.79 -3.29 -0.81
N LEU A 145 -7.68 -2.32 -0.57
CA LEU A 145 -9.13 -2.51 -0.69
C LEU A 145 -9.58 -2.72 -2.15
N LEU A 146 -8.99 -1.99 -3.10
CA LEU A 146 -9.24 -2.19 -4.54
C LEU A 146 -8.79 -3.59 -4.98
N TRP A 147 -7.60 -4.03 -4.53
CA TRP A 147 -7.09 -5.36 -4.78
C TRP A 147 -7.99 -6.44 -4.19
N TRP A 148 -8.43 -6.28 -2.95
CA TRP A 148 -9.37 -7.19 -2.30
C TRP A 148 -10.70 -7.26 -3.03
N LEU A 149 -11.24 -6.11 -3.47
CA LEU A 149 -12.44 -6.05 -4.29
C LEU A 149 -12.28 -6.83 -5.60
N TRP A 150 -11.16 -6.62 -6.30
CA TRP A 150 -10.87 -7.34 -7.54
C TRP A 150 -10.78 -8.85 -7.32
N LEU A 151 -10.04 -9.31 -6.31
CA LEU A 151 -9.94 -10.74 -5.94
C LEU A 151 -11.31 -11.35 -5.65
N THR A 152 -12.18 -10.62 -4.95
CA THR A 152 -13.53 -11.08 -4.62
C THR A 152 -14.42 -11.17 -5.87
N LEU A 153 -14.28 -10.24 -6.81
CA LEU A 153 -14.99 -10.27 -8.09
C LEU A 153 -14.46 -11.38 -9.01
N ASP A 154 -13.14 -11.61 -9.04
CA ASP A 154 -12.52 -12.69 -9.82
C ASP A 154 -12.94 -14.07 -9.34
N ALA A 155 -13.06 -14.28 -8.04
CA ALA A 155 -13.52 -15.55 -7.46
C ALA A 155 -14.97 -15.92 -7.79
N ARG A 156 -15.78 -14.96 -8.26
CA ARG A 156 -17.20 -15.15 -8.62
C ARG A 156 -17.43 -15.55 -10.07
N ILE A 157 -16.43 -15.36 -10.95
CA ILE A 157 -16.54 -15.78 -12.35
C ILE A 157 -16.33 -17.29 -12.41
N PRO A 158 -17.32 -18.06 -12.91
CA PRO A 158 -17.15 -19.50 -13.09
C PRO A 158 -15.93 -19.77 -13.98
N ARG A 159 -14.91 -20.42 -13.42
CA ARG A 159 -13.83 -20.95 -14.26
C ARG A 159 -14.34 -22.24 -14.88
N THR A 160 -14.43 -22.28 -16.21
CA THR A 160 -14.88 -23.43 -17.02
C THR A 160 -13.90 -24.62 -16.97
N THR A 161 -13.20 -24.84 -15.90
CA THR A 161 -12.21 -25.90 -15.76
C THR A 161 -12.73 -26.99 -14.82
N GLY A 162 -13.32 -28.02 -15.41
CA GLY A 162 -13.49 -29.36 -14.88
C GLY A 162 -14.53 -29.57 -13.77
N PRO A 163 -15.10 -30.74 -13.67
CA PRO A 163 -16.00 -31.08 -12.56
C PRO A 163 -15.24 -30.91 -11.24
N SER A 164 -15.80 -30.10 -10.34
CA SER A 164 -15.39 -30.10 -8.93
C SER A 164 -15.70 -31.52 -8.42
N LEU A 165 -14.71 -32.39 -8.45
CA LEU A 165 -14.79 -33.67 -7.75
C LEU A 165 -15.06 -33.30 -6.28
N GLY A 166 -16.25 -33.62 -5.82
CA GLY A 166 -16.75 -33.42 -4.47
C GLY A 166 -15.93 -34.22 -3.45
N ARG A 167 -14.65 -33.82 -3.28
CA ARG A 167 -13.79 -34.33 -2.22
C ARG A 167 -14.07 -33.51 -0.96
N SER A 168 -14.57 -34.17 0.05
CA SER A 168 -14.60 -33.66 1.42
C SER A 168 -13.21 -33.11 1.80
N PRO A 169 -13.13 -32.01 2.54
CA PRO A 169 -11.84 -31.51 3.00
C PRO A 169 -11.07 -32.59 3.74
N PRO A 170 -9.73 -32.67 3.59
CA PRO A 170 -8.93 -33.63 4.32
C PRO A 170 -9.11 -33.49 5.84
N VAL A 171 -9.01 -34.59 6.58
CA VAL A 171 -9.03 -34.59 8.04
C VAL A 171 -7.95 -33.64 8.56
N GLY A 172 -8.28 -32.79 9.55
CA GLY A 172 -7.36 -31.77 10.09
C GLY A 172 -7.32 -30.43 9.32
N TRP A 173 -7.94 -30.33 8.14
CA TRP A 173 -7.93 -29.11 7.31
C TRP A 173 -8.45 -27.87 8.06
N ALA A 174 -9.54 -27.99 8.82
CA ALA A 174 -10.13 -26.87 9.56
C ALA A 174 -9.17 -26.29 10.60
N HIS A 175 -8.44 -27.14 11.33
CA HIS A 175 -7.45 -26.72 12.32
C HIS A 175 -6.25 -26.05 11.65
N SER A 176 -5.68 -26.66 10.62
CA SER A 176 -4.56 -26.12 9.85
C SER A 176 -4.91 -24.77 9.20
N ASN A 177 -6.10 -24.63 8.63
CA ASN A 177 -6.56 -23.36 8.03
C ASN A 177 -6.70 -22.26 9.09
N THR A 178 -7.14 -22.57 10.31
CA THR A 178 -7.26 -21.59 11.40
C THR A 178 -5.89 -21.04 11.82
N ILE A 179 -4.89 -21.90 12.02
CA ILE A 179 -3.52 -21.47 12.37
C ILE A 179 -2.93 -20.64 11.23
N SER A 180 -3.05 -21.11 10.00
CA SER A 180 -2.54 -20.42 8.80
C SER A 180 -3.14 -19.03 8.64
N ARG A 181 -4.45 -18.86 8.90
CA ARG A 181 -5.12 -17.54 8.88
C ARG A 181 -4.59 -16.62 9.97
N ARG A 182 -4.35 -17.11 11.19
CA ARG A 182 -3.77 -16.32 12.28
C ARG A 182 -2.35 -15.86 11.94
N LEU A 183 -1.51 -16.77 11.44
CA LEU A 183 -0.14 -16.43 11.02
C LEU A 183 -0.13 -15.43 9.87
N ALA A 184 -0.96 -15.62 8.85
CA ALA A 184 -1.06 -14.69 7.72
C ALA A 184 -1.57 -13.30 8.16
N LEU A 185 -2.50 -13.23 9.11
CA LEU A 185 -2.97 -11.97 9.70
C LEU A 185 -1.87 -11.28 10.51
N VAL A 186 -1.12 -12.02 11.33
CA VAL A 186 0.04 -11.47 12.07
C VAL A 186 1.08 -10.92 11.09
N GLY A 187 1.37 -11.65 10.00
CA GLY A 187 2.26 -11.18 8.93
C GLY A 187 1.74 -9.88 8.28
N LEU A 188 0.44 -9.79 8.00
CA LEU A 188 -0.17 -8.58 7.44
C LEU A 188 -0.08 -7.39 8.41
N LEU A 189 -0.35 -7.61 9.69
CA LEU A 189 -0.24 -6.55 10.71
C LEU A 189 1.20 -6.08 10.89
N ALA A 190 2.16 -7.01 10.94
CA ALA A 190 3.59 -6.69 10.99
C ALA A 190 4.03 -5.87 9.77
N LEU A 191 3.55 -6.24 8.56
CA LEU A 191 3.81 -5.49 7.35
C LEU A 191 3.18 -4.09 7.39
N ALA A 192 1.96 -3.95 7.89
CA ALA A 192 1.30 -2.65 8.01
C ALA A 192 2.09 -1.70 8.94
N VAL A 193 2.56 -2.20 10.08
CA VAL A 193 3.44 -1.46 11.00
C VAL A 193 4.76 -1.11 10.31
N GLN A 194 5.35 -2.03 9.56
CA GLN A 194 6.60 -1.79 8.82
C GLN A 194 6.44 -0.72 7.73
N ILE A 195 5.31 -0.69 7.03
CA ILE A 195 4.98 0.37 6.06
C ILE A 195 4.84 1.72 6.78
N ALA A 196 4.21 1.76 7.95
CA ALA A 196 4.08 2.97 8.76
C ALA A 196 5.46 3.49 9.22
N LEU A 197 6.33 2.61 9.71
CA LEU A 197 7.71 2.97 10.07
C LEU A 197 8.51 3.47 8.85
N GLY A 198 8.32 2.85 7.67
CA GLY A 198 8.93 3.31 6.42
C GLY A 198 8.44 4.69 5.99
N GLY A 199 7.13 4.94 6.12
CA GLY A 199 6.54 6.26 5.92
C GLY A 199 7.13 7.30 6.86
N TRP A 200 7.20 6.99 8.16
CA TRP A 200 7.80 7.86 9.18
C TRP A 200 9.28 8.14 8.92
N THR A 201 10.04 7.12 8.47
CA THR A 201 11.44 7.27 8.05
C THR A 201 11.60 8.23 6.87
N SER A 202 10.75 8.09 5.86
CA SER A 202 10.77 8.96 4.68
C SER A 202 10.38 10.40 5.04
N THR A 203 9.28 10.59 5.78
CA THR A 203 8.70 11.92 6.05
C THR A 203 9.57 12.75 6.99
N ASN A 204 10.35 12.13 7.85
CA ASN A 204 11.32 12.78 8.73
C ASN A 204 12.74 12.85 8.14
N TYR A 205 12.93 12.54 6.85
CA TYR A 205 14.25 12.55 6.18
C TYR A 205 15.30 11.70 6.92
N ALA A 206 14.84 10.62 7.59
CA ALA A 206 15.67 9.77 8.41
C ALA A 206 16.41 8.68 7.62
N ALA A 207 16.07 8.47 6.36
CA ALA A 207 16.64 7.39 5.55
C ALA A 207 18.17 7.44 5.47
N THR A 208 18.74 8.64 5.32
CA THR A 208 20.20 8.83 5.19
C THR A 208 20.95 8.88 6.53
N ALA A 209 20.24 8.82 7.67
CA ALA A 209 20.86 8.90 8.99
C ALA A 209 21.72 7.67 9.35
N CYS A 210 21.44 6.51 8.74
CA CYS A 210 22.26 5.30 8.84
C CYS A 210 22.85 4.97 7.46
N PRO A 211 24.06 5.46 7.11
CA PRO A 211 24.60 5.33 5.76
C PRO A 211 25.22 3.94 5.49
N ASP A 212 25.42 3.12 6.50
CA ASP A 212 26.06 1.82 6.46
C ASP A 212 25.07 0.68 6.80
N PHE A 213 25.46 -0.55 6.44
CA PHE A 213 24.70 -1.77 6.73
C PHE A 213 25.71 -2.93 6.96
N PRO A 214 25.50 -3.79 7.97
CA PRO A 214 24.36 -3.89 8.88
C PRO A 214 24.36 -2.89 10.04
N THR A 215 25.49 -2.26 10.33
CA THR A 215 25.66 -1.22 11.35
C THR A 215 24.94 0.08 10.97
N CYS A 216 24.91 1.02 11.90
CA CYS A 216 24.46 2.39 11.68
C CYS A 216 25.49 3.34 12.29
N GLN A 217 26.10 4.21 11.48
CA GLN A 217 27.22 5.06 11.87
C GLN A 217 28.39 4.26 12.50
N ALA A 218 28.76 3.15 11.85
CA ALA A 218 29.79 2.19 12.26
C ALA A 218 29.56 1.57 13.66
N SER A 219 28.36 1.64 14.21
CA SER A 219 28.00 1.07 15.52
C SER A 219 26.81 0.12 15.39
N TRP A 220 26.82 -0.96 16.19
CA TRP A 220 25.66 -1.85 16.35
C TRP A 220 24.55 -1.20 17.20
N TRP A 221 24.92 -0.26 18.08
CA TRP A 221 24.04 0.51 18.92
C TRP A 221 24.44 1.98 18.88
N PRO A 222 24.03 2.74 17.86
CA PRO A 222 24.39 4.14 17.69
C PRO A 222 23.70 5.03 18.75
N HIS A 223 24.15 6.27 18.88
CA HIS A 223 23.47 7.24 19.72
C HIS A 223 22.11 7.60 19.14
N MET A 224 21.05 7.41 19.93
CA MET A 224 19.65 7.55 19.52
C MET A 224 18.87 8.43 20.51
N ASP A 225 18.00 9.30 19.96
CA ASP A 225 17.06 10.12 20.73
C ASP A 225 15.62 9.68 20.39
N PHE A 226 15.08 8.75 21.18
CA PHE A 226 13.71 8.27 21.02
C PHE A 226 12.66 9.27 21.45
N GLY A 227 12.98 10.21 22.36
CA GLY A 227 12.06 11.23 22.86
C GLY A 227 11.59 12.16 21.74
N ASN A 228 12.52 12.58 20.87
CA ASN A 228 12.22 13.43 19.72
C ASN A 228 11.87 12.65 18.45
N ALA A 229 12.29 11.39 18.34
CA ALA A 229 12.10 10.55 17.15
C ALA A 229 10.63 10.26 16.82
N PHE A 230 9.78 10.10 17.84
CA PHE A 230 8.39 9.65 17.70
C PHE A 230 7.38 10.66 18.26
N VAL A 231 7.69 11.94 18.16
CA VAL A 231 6.69 13.00 18.38
C VAL A 231 5.70 12.97 17.23
N LEU A 232 4.49 12.45 17.51
CA LEU A 232 3.48 12.20 16.49
C LEU A 232 2.76 13.46 16.00
N TRP A 233 2.83 14.55 16.76
CA TRP A 233 2.15 15.79 16.41
C TRP A 233 3.14 16.92 16.22
N HIS A 234 3.09 17.52 15.04
CA HIS A 234 3.89 18.68 14.65
C HIS A 234 2.96 19.82 14.25
N ALA A 235 3.31 21.05 14.62
CA ALA A 235 2.49 22.22 14.36
C ALA A 235 2.34 22.48 12.84
N PRO A 236 1.14 22.87 12.34
CA PRO A 236 0.91 23.08 10.92
C PRO A 236 1.52 24.36 10.34
N THR A 237 2.20 25.16 11.16
CA THR A 237 2.75 26.49 10.81
C THR A 237 4.21 26.47 10.36
N MET A 238 4.85 25.30 10.33
CA MET A 238 6.28 25.14 10.01
C MET A 238 6.43 24.41 8.67
N ASN A 239 7.42 24.81 7.87
CA ASN A 239 7.82 24.05 6.70
C ASN A 239 8.70 22.86 7.11
N TYR A 240 8.24 21.63 6.78
CA TYR A 240 8.93 20.39 7.10
C TYR A 240 9.76 19.83 5.92
N GLU A 241 9.84 20.55 4.80
CA GLU A 241 10.70 20.16 3.69
C GLU A 241 12.18 20.15 4.14
N GLY A 242 12.89 19.07 3.86
CA GLY A 242 14.27 18.87 4.33
C GLY A 242 14.40 18.22 5.72
N GLY A 243 13.31 18.20 6.51
CA GLY A 243 13.29 17.64 7.87
C GLY A 243 13.74 18.62 8.94
N VAL A 244 13.17 18.49 10.14
CA VAL A 244 13.43 19.38 11.27
C VAL A 244 14.10 18.66 12.45
N LEU A 245 14.17 17.33 12.42
CA LEU A 245 14.71 16.52 13.50
C LEU A 245 16.25 16.51 13.50
N GLY A 246 16.82 16.52 14.71
CA GLY A 246 18.26 16.30 14.92
C GLY A 246 18.71 14.90 14.47
N ASN A 247 20.02 14.74 14.22
CA ASN A 247 20.57 13.50 13.69
C ASN A 247 20.26 12.27 14.58
N ALA A 248 20.41 12.39 15.91
CA ALA A 248 20.15 11.28 16.85
C ALA A 248 18.69 10.78 16.79
N ALA A 249 17.70 11.69 16.61
CA ALA A 249 16.31 11.32 16.44
C ALA A 249 16.08 10.61 15.08
N ARG A 250 16.69 11.10 14.00
CA ARG A 250 16.63 10.45 12.69
C ARG A 250 17.29 9.07 12.71
N VAL A 251 18.39 8.90 13.42
CA VAL A 251 19.03 7.58 13.64
C VAL A 251 18.07 6.64 14.36
N ALA A 252 17.40 7.08 15.43
CA ALA A 252 16.43 6.28 16.16
C ALA A 252 15.27 5.81 15.26
N ILE A 253 14.74 6.68 14.40
CA ILE A 253 13.69 6.33 13.44
C ILE A 253 14.18 5.26 12.45
N HIS A 254 15.34 5.48 11.80
CA HIS A 254 15.85 4.54 10.80
C HIS A 254 16.22 3.19 11.42
N PHE A 255 16.83 3.20 12.60
CA PHE A 255 17.17 1.98 13.33
C PHE A 255 15.92 1.18 13.69
N THR A 256 14.87 1.84 14.19
CA THR A 256 13.57 1.20 14.47
C THR A 256 12.94 0.61 13.21
N HIS A 257 13.03 1.30 12.07
CA HIS A 257 12.55 0.77 10.80
C HIS A 257 13.30 -0.52 10.39
N ARG A 258 14.63 -0.60 10.61
CA ARG A 258 15.41 -1.83 10.37
C ARG A 258 15.01 -2.97 11.29
N LEU A 259 14.79 -2.70 12.58
CA LEU A 259 14.28 -3.71 13.53
C LEU A 259 12.87 -4.19 13.14
N GLY A 260 12.00 -3.26 12.76
CA GLY A 260 10.67 -3.59 12.23
C GLY A 260 10.73 -4.48 10.98
N ALA A 261 11.73 -4.26 10.11
CA ALA A 261 11.94 -5.11 8.93
C ALA A 261 12.31 -6.56 9.31
N LEU A 262 13.10 -6.76 10.37
CA LEU A 262 13.41 -8.11 10.89
C LEU A 262 12.14 -8.79 11.41
N VAL A 263 11.31 -8.07 12.19
CA VAL A 263 10.05 -8.60 12.72
C VAL A 263 9.08 -8.96 11.59
N ALA A 264 8.89 -8.06 10.62
CA ALA A 264 8.01 -8.31 9.47
C ALA A 264 8.52 -9.49 8.62
N THR A 265 9.85 -9.58 8.41
CA THR A 265 10.47 -10.69 7.70
C THR A 265 10.22 -12.02 8.41
N ALA A 266 10.42 -12.09 9.72
CA ALA A 266 10.18 -13.30 10.51
C ALA A 266 8.69 -13.72 10.44
N ALA A 267 7.77 -12.76 10.64
CA ALA A 267 6.33 -13.04 10.63
C ALA A 267 5.83 -13.52 9.26
N LEU A 268 6.22 -12.84 8.17
CA LEU A 268 5.82 -13.19 6.80
C LEU A 268 6.45 -14.51 6.35
N SER A 269 7.73 -14.74 6.65
CA SER A 269 8.41 -15.99 6.32
C SER A 269 7.82 -17.17 7.07
N LEU A 270 7.54 -17.03 8.38
CA LEU A 270 6.90 -18.06 9.17
C LEU A 270 5.53 -18.43 8.60
N ALA A 271 4.69 -17.43 8.30
CA ALA A 271 3.37 -17.66 7.72
C ALA A 271 3.46 -18.37 6.35
N ALA A 272 4.32 -17.89 5.46
CA ALA A 272 4.44 -18.45 4.12
C ALA A 272 5.03 -19.86 4.13
N ILE A 273 6.09 -20.11 4.90
CA ILE A 273 6.74 -21.43 5.02
C ILE A 273 5.79 -22.45 5.66
N TRP A 274 5.04 -22.04 6.70
CA TRP A 274 4.02 -22.88 7.32
C TRP A 274 3.00 -23.36 6.29
N ILE A 275 2.48 -22.45 5.48
CA ILE A 275 1.49 -22.76 4.45
C ILE A 275 2.07 -23.64 3.34
N LEU A 276 3.32 -23.40 2.92
CA LEU A 276 3.99 -24.21 1.89
C LEU A 276 4.30 -25.65 2.34
N ARG A 277 4.45 -25.89 3.64
CA ARG A 277 4.65 -27.23 4.20
C ARG A 277 3.35 -28.04 4.30
N ASP A 278 2.21 -27.38 4.28
CA ASP A 278 0.91 -28.02 4.40
C ASP A 278 0.29 -28.32 3.04
N ARG A 279 0.26 -29.60 2.65
CA ARG A 279 -0.31 -30.05 1.38
C ARG A 279 -1.83 -29.85 1.29
N THR A 280 -2.52 -29.70 2.42
CA THR A 280 -3.96 -29.41 2.42
C THR A 280 -4.27 -28.01 1.93
N LEU A 281 -3.28 -27.09 1.99
CA LEU A 281 -3.37 -25.69 1.60
C LEU A 281 -2.77 -25.39 0.21
N ILE A 282 -2.63 -26.39 -0.67
CA ILE A 282 -1.99 -26.26 -1.99
C ILE A 282 -2.54 -25.08 -2.84
N ARG A 283 -3.82 -24.73 -2.66
CA ARG A 283 -4.44 -23.59 -3.35
C ARG A 283 -3.88 -22.23 -2.89
N ALA A 284 -3.24 -22.16 -1.73
CA ALA A 284 -2.61 -20.96 -1.21
C ALA A 284 -1.09 -20.88 -1.52
N TRP A 285 -0.47 -21.97 -2.01
CA TRP A 285 0.97 -22.05 -2.23
C TRP A 285 1.50 -20.96 -3.18
N THR A 286 0.81 -20.70 -4.28
CA THR A 286 1.24 -19.63 -5.22
C THR A 286 1.26 -18.26 -4.55
N ALA A 287 0.30 -17.97 -3.67
CA ALA A 287 0.28 -16.71 -2.92
C ALA A 287 1.36 -16.67 -1.84
N ALA A 288 1.59 -17.79 -1.14
CA ALA A 288 2.66 -17.90 -0.15
C ALA A 288 4.05 -17.75 -0.79
N SER A 289 4.29 -18.37 -1.96
CA SER A 289 5.52 -18.19 -2.73
C SER A 289 5.68 -16.74 -3.20
N ALA A 290 4.61 -16.09 -3.66
CA ALA A 290 4.64 -14.70 -4.07
C ALA A 290 5.03 -13.76 -2.91
N VAL A 291 4.57 -14.06 -1.66
CA VAL A 291 4.98 -13.31 -0.47
C VAL A 291 6.48 -13.46 -0.25
N LEU A 292 7.06 -14.67 -0.32
CA LEU A 292 8.50 -14.87 -0.12
C LEU A 292 9.34 -14.19 -1.19
N VAL A 293 8.93 -14.27 -2.46
CA VAL A 293 9.63 -13.60 -3.57
C VAL A 293 9.57 -12.08 -3.40
N ALA A 294 8.38 -11.52 -3.14
CA ALA A 294 8.23 -10.07 -2.94
C ALA A 294 9.00 -9.59 -1.70
N LEU A 295 9.03 -10.38 -0.62
CA LEU A 295 9.82 -10.08 0.59
C LEU A 295 11.32 -10.08 0.29
N GLY A 296 11.83 -11.10 -0.40
CA GLY A 296 13.24 -11.18 -0.80
C GLY A 296 13.64 -9.97 -1.67
N LEU A 297 12.82 -9.60 -2.65
CA LEU A 297 13.05 -8.42 -3.48
C LEU A 297 13.04 -7.13 -2.66
N GLN A 298 12.07 -6.97 -1.74
CA GLN A 298 11.95 -5.79 -0.89
C GLN A 298 13.18 -5.61 0.01
N LEU A 299 13.69 -6.69 0.61
CA LEU A 299 14.90 -6.68 1.42
C LEU A 299 16.12 -6.36 0.56
N ALA A 300 16.28 -7.00 -0.60
CA ALA A 300 17.38 -6.74 -1.52
C ALA A 300 17.41 -5.28 -1.97
N ILE A 301 16.28 -4.71 -2.35
CA ILE A 301 16.16 -3.28 -2.74
C ILE A 301 16.55 -2.40 -1.54
N GLY A 302 16.02 -2.66 -0.34
CA GLY A 302 16.27 -1.83 0.84
C GLY A 302 17.74 -1.83 1.25
N ILE A 303 18.39 -3.01 1.30
CA ILE A 303 19.82 -3.14 1.62
C ILE A 303 20.67 -2.46 0.54
N THR A 304 20.40 -2.73 -0.74
CA THR A 304 21.14 -2.13 -1.85
C THR A 304 20.99 -0.61 -1.88
N MET A 305 19.80 -0.09 -1.55
CA MET A 305 19.53 1.34 -1.45
C MET A 305 20.45 2.02 -0.42
N VAL A 306 20.61 1.44 0.77
CA VAL A 306 21.54 1.94 1.81
C VAL A 306 22.99 1.87 1.30
N MET A 307 23.43 0.71 0.82
CA MET A 307 24.81 0.48 0.37
C MET A 307 25.23 1.37 -0.82
N LYS A 308 24.26 1.82 -1.63
CA LYS A 308 24.49 2.70 -2.80
C LYS A 308 24.28 4.18 -2.50
N GLY A 309 24.05 4.59 -1.24
CA GLY A 309 23.86 5.98 -0.85
C GLY A 309 22.51 6.57 -1.29
N PHE A 310 21.45 5.77 -1.26
CA PHE A 310 20.06 6.17 -1.50
C PHE A 310 19.77 6.72 -2.90
N PRO A 311 20.13 6.04 -4.02
CA PRO A 311 19.76 6.49 -5.36
C PRO A 311 18.23 6.60 -5.48
N LEU A 312 17.76 7.67 -6.12
CA LEU A 312 16.34 8.01 -6.26
C LEU A 312 15.51 6.83 -6.81
N TRP A 313 16.02 6.15 -7.84
CA TRP A 313 15.31 5.03 -8.46
C TRP A 313 15.15 3.83 -7.51
N LEU A 314 16.16 3.52 -6.67
CA LEU A 314 16.03 2.46 -5.64
C LEU A 314 15.07 2.87 -4.53
N ALA A 315 15.10 4.12 -4.07
CA ALA A 315 14.19 4.62 -3.07
C ALA A 315 12.73 4.60 -3.57
N THR A 316 12.50 4.96 -4.84
CA THR A 316 11.19 4.86 -5.50
C THR A 316 10.76 3.38 -5.66
N ALA A 317 11.68 2.51 -6.11
CA ALA A 317 11.44 1.08 -6.26
C ALA A 317 11.13 0.40 -4.91
N HIS A 318 11.74 0.85 -3.80
CA HIS A 318 11.46 0.35 -2.46
C HIS A 318 10.00 0.59 -2.04
N ASN A 319 9.42 1.75 -2.38
CA ASN A 319 8.00 2.02 -2.16
C ASN A 319 7.10 1.13 -3.04
N GLY A 320 7.46 0.96 -4.32
CA GLY A 320 6.75 0.05 -5.23
C GLY A 320 6.81 -1.41 -4.76
N GLY A 321 7.96 -1.86 -4.27
CA GLY A 321 8.17 -3.19 -3.70
C GLY A 321 7.31 -3.42 -2.45
N ALA A 322 7.18 -2.42 -1.57
CA ALA A 322 6.30 -2.47 -0.41
C ALA A 322 4.81 -2.63 -0.83
N ALA A 323 4.38 -1.92 -1.87
CA ALA A 323 3.04 -2.07 -2.43
C ALA A 323 2.82 -3.49 -2.98
N LEU A 324 3.77 -4.04 -3.75
CA LEU A 324 3.68 -5.41 -4.28
C LEU A 324 3.66 -6.46 -3.17
N LEU A 325 4.48 -6.31 -2.13
CA LEU A 325 4.48 -7.19 -0.97
C LEU A 325 3.15 -7.13 -0.22
N LEU A 326 2.55 -5.95 -0.08
CA LEU A 326 1.21 -5.79 0.49
C LEU A 326 0.16 -6.53 -0.35
N LEU A 327 0.17 -6.38 -1.68
CA LEU A 327 -0.76 -7.08 -2.57
C LEU A 327 -0.61 -8.61 -2.48
N ALA A 328 0.62 -9.12 -2.45
CA ALA A 328 0.89 -10.56 -2.29
C ALA A 328 0.37 -11.07 -0.94
N THR A 329 0.61 -10.33 0.16
CA THR A 329 0.16 -10.68 1.51
C THR A 329 -1.38 -10.65 1.61
N LEU A 330 -2.04 -9.66 1.01
CA LEU A 330 -3.50 -9.59 0.93
C LEU A 330 -4.08 -10.73 0.11
N ALA A 331 -3.45 -11.10 -1.02
CA ALA A 331 -3.88 -12.25 -1.82
C ALA A 331 -3.79 -13.56 -1.03
N LEU A 332 -2.73 -13.74 -0.22
CA LEU A 332 -2.59 -14.89 0.66
C LEU A 332 -3.74 -14.95 1.69
N ASN A 333 -4.00 -13.84 2.40
CA ASN A 333 -5.08 -13.75 3.37
C ASN A 333 -6.45 -14.00 2.71
N HIS A 334 -6.71 -13.42 1.54
CA HIS A 334 -7.96 -13.62 0.78
C HIS A 334 -8.19 -15.10 0.43
N ARG A 335 -7.15 -15.82 -0.04
CA ARG A 335 -7.26 -17.25 -0.39
C ARG A 335 -7.58 -18.12 0.81
N LEU A 336 -6.97 -17.85 1.98
CA LEU A 336 -7.22 -18.58 3.21
C LEU A 336 -8.64 -18.36 3.75
N ILE A 337 -9.16 -17.12 3.64
CA ILE A 337 -10.55 -16.82 4.03
C ILE A 337 -11.54 -17.46 3.08
N ALA A 338 -11.33 -17.37 1.76
CA ALA A 338 -12.21 -17.97 0.77
C ALA A 338 -12.24 -19.50 0.84
N ALA A 339 -11.15 -20.15 1.27
CA ALA A 339 -11.10 -21.57 1.51
C ALA A 339 -12.00 -21.96 2.70
N GLY A 340 -12.02 -21.19 3.78
CA GLY A 340 -12.84 -21.46 4.96
C GLY A 340 -14.36 -21.26 4.80
N MET A 341 -14.78 -20.49 3.77
CA MET A 341 -16.21 -20.28 3.49
C MET A 341 -16.84 -21.36 2.62
N ARG A 342 -16.04 -22.29 2.08
CA ARG A 342 -16.49 -23.38 1.19
C ARG A 342 -16.53 -24.74 1.89
N SER A 343 -16.17 -24.82 3.15
CA SER A 343 -16.29 -25.97 4.07
C SER A 343 -17.55 -25.88 4.89
#